data_dd1a34b207e9f036b6cdedd804ce4ea6
#
_entry.id   dd1a34b207e9f036b6cdedd804ce4ea6
#
_cell.length_a   1.000
_cell.length_b   1.000
_cell.length_c   1.000
_cell.angle_alpha   90.00
_cell.angle_beta   90.00
_cell.angle_gamma   90.00
#
_symmetry.space_group_name_H-M   'P 1'
#
loop_
_entity.id
_entity.type
_entity.pdbx_description
1 polymer ?
#
loop_
_entity_poly.entity_id
_entity_poly.type
_entity_poly.pdbx_seq_one_letter_code
_entity_poly.pdbx_strand_id
1 'polypeptide(L)'
;MSENNNSGKKNFFKKLSGFKKFLVIYASALVVIIAVALVLLYGLLKDYEAGRPANTMDKLVSHIEAGNVGKWIKDAGILGEFETEDIVSDYFKDTFADKEVSYKKKAGEYTENNPVYILYADDKKIANVTLTEKKKNAHKFTEWKLASIDFNVDSKTKNTEHSVKITAPKNSEVTINGVNVSSDYITGEADVSLCKHVGDYVTTPVDDVYNINGMFAKPEVKVTYNGCLLYTSDAADE
;
A
#
# COMPACT_ATOMS: atom_id res chain seq x y z
N MET A 1 -54.04 -10.53 -34.86
CA MET A 1 -53.52 -11.59 -35.79
C MET A 1 -52.01 -11.39 -35.84
N SER A 2 -51.31 -12.25 -35.14
CA SER A 2 -49.86 -12.27 -35.12
C SER A 2 -49.44 -13.65 -35.56
N GLU A 3 -49.04 -13.79 -36.82
CA GLU A 3 -48.57 -15.04 -37.39
C GLU A 3 -47.13 -15.35 -36.95
N ASN A 4 -47.01 -16.51 -36.43
CA ASN A 4 -45.86 -17.14 -35.79
C ASN A 4 -44.87 -17.63 -36.88
N ASN A 5 -43.77 -16.88 -37.08
CA ASN A 5 -42.77 -17.14 -38.13
C ASN A 5 -41.68 -18.14 -37.68
N ASN A 6 -42.08 -19.29 -37.10
CA ASN A 6 -41.13 -20.30 -36.61
C ASN A 6 -41.02 -21.57 -37.49
N SER A 7 -41.46 -21.50 -38.76
CA SER A 7 -41.51 -22.63 -39.70
C SER A 7 -40.26 -22.76 -40.59
N GLY A 8 -39.41 -21.73 -40.71
CA GLY A 8 -38.32 -21.73 -41.70
C GLY A 8 -37.08 -22.60 -41.36
N LYS A 9 -36.77 -22.77 -40.09
CA LYS A 9 -35.52 -23.47 -39.66
C LYS A 9 -35.57 -24.99 -39.72
N LYS A 10 -36.75 -25.60 -39.54
CA LYS A 10 -36.90 -27.07 -39.56
C LYS A 10 -36.78 -27.69 -40.96
N ASN A 11 -37.01 -26.95 -42.01
CA ASN A 11 -37.03 -27.47 -43.39
C ASN A 11 -35.65 -27.45 -44.08
N PHE A 12 -34.69 -26.64 -43.59
CA PHE A 12 -33.36 -26.60 -44.16
C PHE A 12 -32.55 -27.87 -43.90
N PHE A 13 -32.60 -28.43 -42.70
CA PHE A 13 -31.92 -29.69 -42.36
C PHE A 13 -32.47 -30.94 -43.07
N LYS A 14 -33.75 -30.97 -43.45
CA LYS A 14 -34.35 -32.12 -44.15
C LYS A 14 -33.87 -32.25 -45.58
N LYS A 15 -33.50 -31.19 -46.26
CA LYS A 15 -33.08 -31.18 -47.70
C LYS A 15 -31.57 -31.41 -47.92
N LEU A 16 -30.75 -31.51 -46.85
CA LEU A 16 -29.33 -31.74 -47.00
C LEU A 16 -28.99 -33.22 -47.17
N SER A 17 -28.07 -33.55 -48.10
CA SER A 17 -27.42 -34.85 -48.21
C SER A 17 -26.77 -35.26 -46.89
N GLY A 18 -26.66 -36.58 -46.61
CA GLY A 18 -26.06 -37.08 -45.35
C GLY A 18 -24.71 -36.49 -45.03
N PHE A 19 -23.84 -36.34 -46.03
CA PHE A 19 -22.52 -35.68 -45.87
C PHE A 19 -22.61 -34.21 -45.48
N LYS A 20 -23.54 -33.47 -46.08
CA LYS A 20 -23.73 -32.03 -45.72
C LYS A 20 -24.28 -31.87 -44.30
N LYS A 21 -25.14 -32.78 -43.83
CA LYS A 21 -25.62 -32.81 -42.44
C LYS A 21 -24.47 -33.05 -41.46
N PHE A 22 -23.59 -34.02 -41.73
CA PHE A 22 -22.40 -34.30 -40.94
C PHE A 22 -21.50 -33.08 -40.89
N LEU A 23 -21.23 -32.43 -42.02
CA LEU A 23 -20.36 -31.22 -42.07
C LEU A 23 -20.92 -30.06 -41.27
N VAL A 24 -22.23 -29.83 -41.27
CA VAL A 24 -22.86 -28.76 -40.45
C VAL A 24 -22.79 -29.10 -38.97
N ILE A 25 -23.02 -30.34 -38.57
CA ILE A 25 -22.91 -30.78 -37.18
C ILE A 25 -21.45 -30.64 -36.70
N TYR A 26 -20.49 -31.11 -37.51
CA TYR A 26 -19.06 -30.97 -37.21
C TYR A 26 -18.63 -29.54 -37.08
N ALA A 27 -19.01 -28.65 -38.02
CA ALA A 27 -18.69 -27.24 -37.97
C ALA A 27 -19.31 -26.56 -36.73
N SER A 28 -20.58 -26.90 -36.39
CA SER A 28 -21.21 -26.36 -35.19
C SER A 28 -20.53 -26.83 -33.88
N ALA A 29 -20.14 -28.09 -33.80
CA ALA A 29 -19.39 -28.63 -32.68
C ALA A 29 -18.02 -27.95 -32.54
N LEU A 30 -17.33 -27.75 -33.65
CA LEU A 30 -16.03 -27.05 -33.66
C LEU A 30 -16.16 -25.62 -33.19
N VAL A 31 -17.19 -24.88 -33.60
CA VAL A 31 -17.46 -23.51 -33.10
C VAL A 31 -17.70 -23.51 -31.58
N VAL A 32 -18.47 -24.48 -31.06
CA VAL A 32 -18.69 -24.59 -29.61
C VAL A 32 -17.39 -24.88 -28.86
N ILE A 33 -16.57 -25.82 -29.38
CA ILE A 33 -15.26 -26.13 -28.77
C ILE A 33 -14.36 -24.90 -28.74
N ILE A 34 -14.28 -24.14 -29.84
CA ILE A 34 -13.51 -22.90 -29.91
C ILE A 34 -14.04 -21.87 -28.89
N ALA A 35 -15.36 -21.70 -28.81
CA ALA A 35 -15.95 -20.76 -27.85
C ALA A 35 -15.60 -21.13 -26.41
N VAL A 36 -15.69 -22.42 -26.05
CA VAL A 36 -15.28 -22.90 -24.70
C VAL A 36 -13.80 -22.68 -24.48
N ALA A 37 -12.95 -23.01 -25.45
CA ALA A 37 -11.50 -22.80 -25.34
C ALA A 37 -11.15 -21.31 -25.15
N LEU A 38 -11.83 -20.39 -25.82
CA LEU A 38 -11.63 -18.95 -25.66
C LEU A 38 -12.06 -18.48 -24.28
N VAL A 39 -13.13 -18.97 -23.70
CA VAL A 39 -13.57 -18.64 -22.34
C VAL A 39 -12.56 -19.12 -21.31
N LEU A 40 -12.05 -20.35 -21.46
CA LEU A 40 -11.02 -20.90 -20.58
C LEU A 40 -9.70 -20.11 -20.69
N LEU A 41 -9.28 -19.79 -21.91
CA LEU A 41 -8.08 -18.98 -22.18
C LEU A 41 -8.23 -17.58 -21.57
N TYR A 42 -9.38 -16.95 -21.70
CA TYR A 42 -9.65 -15.64 -21.10
C TYR A 42 -9.52 -15.69 -19.56
N GLY A 43 -10.09 -16.73 -18.93
CA GLY A 43 -9.95 -16.92 -17.47
C GLY A 43 -8.49 -17.07 -17.04
N LEU A 44 -7.73 -17.90 -17.76
CA LEU A 44 -6.30 -18.11 -17.48
C LEU A 44 -5.47 -16.84 -17.69
N LEU A 45 -5.76 -16.08 -18.74
CA LEU A 45 -5.06 -14.81 -19.03
C LEU A 45 -5.35 -13.75 -17.96
N LYS A 46 -6.61 -13.66 -17.53
CA LYS A 46 -7.03 -12.76 -16.44
C LYS A 46 -6.30 -13.08 -15.14
N ASP A 47 -6.19 -14.36 -14.78
CA ASP A 47 -5.49 -14.78 -13.56
C ASP A 47 -3.98 -14.59 -13.67
N TYR A 48 -3.42 -14.76 -14.87
CA TYR A 48 -2.01 -14.45 -15.15
C TYR A 48 -1.72 -12.95 -14.98
N GLU A 49 -2.55 -12.08 -15.57
CA GLU A 49 -2.40 -10.63 -15.40
C GLU A 49 -2.55 -10.18 -13.95
N ALA A 50 -3.54 -10.73 -13.24
CA ALA A 50 -3.72 -10.48 -11.82
C ALA A 50 -2.52 -10.92 -10.96
N GLY A 51 -1.81 -11.96 -11.42
CA GLY A 51 -0.59 -12.47 -10.78
C GLY A 51 0.68 -11.68 -11.08
N ARG A 52 0.65 -10.65 -11.93
CA ARG A 52 1.83 -9.83 -12.20
C ARG A 52 2.07 -8.82 -11.07
N PRO A 53 3.32 -8.65 -10.57
CA PRO A 53 3.64 -7.63 -9.58
C PRO A 53 3.21 -6.22 -10.01
N ALA A 54 3.32 -5.90 -11.30
CA ALA A 54 2.89 -4.63 -11.88
C ALA A 54 1.40 -4.33 -11.61
N ASN A 55 0.52 -5.32 -11.66
CA ASN A 55 -0.90 -5.13 -11.35
C ASN A 55 -1.15 -4.67 -9.89
N THR A 56 -0.30 -5.07 -8.96
CA THR A 56 -0.36 -4.57 -7.57
C THR A 56 0.10 -3.12 -7.51
N MET A 57 1.11 -2.73 -8.30
CA MET A 57 1.55 -1.34 -8.41
C MET A 57 0.50 -0.45 -9.09
N ASP A 58 -0.16 -0.94 -10.15
CA ASP A 58 -1.26 -0.22 -10.82
C ASP A 58 -2.41 0.07 -9.82
N LYS A 59 -2.73 -0.90 -8.94
CA LYS A 59 -3.71 -0.70 -7.87
C LYS A 59 -3.22 0.34 -6.85
N LEU A 60 -1.95 0.31 -6.44
CA LEU A 60 -1.39 1.31 -5.54
C LEU A 60 -1.55 2.71 -6.13
N VAL A 61 -1.15 2.90 -7.38
CA VAL A 61 -1.29 4.18 -8.09
C VAL A 61 -2.75 4.62 -8.12
N SER A 62 -3.68 3.73 -8.49
CA SER A 62 -5.10 4.06 -8.53
C SER A 62 -5.68 4.43 -7.16
N HIS A 63 -5.20 3.84 -6.06
CA HIS A 63 -5.59 4.21 -4.69
C HIS A 63 -5.00 5.57 -4.27
N ILE A 64 -3.78 5.89 -4.68
CA ILE A 64 -3.18 7.22 -4.46
C ILE A 64 -4.02 8.27 -5.18
N GLU A 65 -4.30 8.10 -6.47
CA GLU A 65 -5.11 9.01 -7.28
C GLU A 65 -6.54 9.17 -6.76
N ALA A 66 -7.13 8.10 -6.23
CA ALA A 66 -8.47 8.12 -5.62
C ALA A 66 -8.48 8.73 -4.20
N GLY A 67 -7.32 9.02 -3.60
CA GLY A 67 -7.20 9.59 -2.25
C GLY A 67 -7.61 8.64 -1.11
N ASN A 68 -7.60 7.32 -1.36
CA ASN A 68 -8.00 6.30 -0.37
C ASN A 68 -6.89 5.27 -0.07
N VAL A 69 -5.64 5.64 -0.29
CA VAL A 69 -4.48 4.77 -0.12
C VAL A 69 -4.28 4.29 1.31
N GLY A 70 -4.64 5.09 2.32
CA GLY A 70 -4.48 4.73 3.73
C GLY A 70 -5.24 3.46 4.10
N LYS A 71 -6.48 3.32 3.63
CA LYS A 71 -7.26 2.08 3.81
C LYS A 71 -6.55 0.88 3.17
N TRP A 72 -6.01 1.03 1.99
CA TRP A 72 -5.30 -0.05 1.30
C TRP A 72 -3.99 -0.43 2.01
N ILE A 73 -3.25 0.56 2.56
CA ILE A 73 -2.05 0.35 3.40
C ILE A 73 -2.40 -0.39 4.69
N LYS A 74 -3.50 -0.02 5.35
CA LYS A 74 -4.02 -0.73 6.52
C LYS A 74 -4.39 -2.18 6.21
N ASP A 75 -5.13 -2.41 5.13
CA ASP A 75 -5.53 -3.77 4.69
C ASP A 75 -4.30 -4.63 4.32
N ALA A 76 -3.20 -4.01 3.89
CA ALA A 76 -1.92 -4.67 3.67
C ALA A 76 -1.17 -5.01 4.97
N GLY A 77 -1.57 -4.41 6.11
CA GLY A 77 -0.98 -4.64 7.43
C GLY A 77 0.34 -3.91 7.64
N ILE A 78 0.56 -2.79 6.95
CA ILE A 78 1.79 -1.97 7.06
C ILE A 78 1.52 -0.58 7.65
N LEU A 79 0.30 -0.31 8.10
CA LEU A 79 -0.02 0.92 8.81
C LEU A 79 0.67 0.93 10.17
N GLY A 80 1.36 2.01 10.50
CA GLY A 80 2.05 2.20 11.77
C GLY A 80 1.07 2.30 12.95
N GLU A 81 1.54 1.96 14.15
CA GLU A 81 0.73 1.99 15.39
C GLU A 81 0.16 3.40 15.69
N PHE A 82 0.92 4.43 15.36
CA PHE A 82 0.57 5.83 15.64
C PHE A 82 -0.09 6.53 14.45
N GLU A 83 -0.50 5.80 13.42
CA GLU A 83 -1.07 6.38 12.20
C GLU A 83 -2.49 5.91 11.95
N THR A 84 -3.30 6.78 11.36
CA THR A 84 -4.66 6.45 10.92
C THR A 84 -4.73 6.40 9.39
N GLU A 85 -5.78 5.75 8.86
CA GLU A 85 -6.06 5.71 7.42
C GLU A 85 -6.12 7.12 6.81
N ASP A 86 -6.73 8.07 7.54
CA ASP A 86 -6.93 9.45 7.08
C ASP A 86 -5.61 10.21 7.02
N ILE A 87 -4.78 10.14 8.08
CA ILE A 87 -3.45 10.78 8.13
C ILE A 87 -2.59 10.32 6.95
N VAL A 88 -2.56 9.00 6.70
CA VAL A 88 -1.77 8.45 5.61
C VAL A 88 -2.35 8.84 4.25
N SER A 89 -3.68 8.82 4.10
CA SER A 89 -4.33 9.24 2.84
C SER A 89 -4.06 10.71 2.54
N ASP A 90 -4.16 11.60 3.52
CA ASP A 90 -3.90 13.03 3.37
C ASP A 90 -2.42 13.29 3.02
N TYR A 91 -1.49 12.59 3.69
CA TYR A 91 -0.06 12.67 3.37
C TYR A 91 0.22 12.31 1.90
N PHE A 92 -0.35 11.20 1.42
CA PHE A 92 -0.19 10.81 0.02
C PHE A 92 -0.85 11.80 -0.93
N LYS A 93 -2.04 12.29 -0.59
CA LYS A 93 -2.74 13.30 -1.37
C LYS A 93 -1.91 14.58 -1.53
N ASP A 94 -1.30 15.06 -0.45
CA ASP A 94 -0.46 16.27 -0.48
C ASP A 94 0.86 16.02 -1.24
N THR A 95 1.47 14.85 -1.04
CA THR A 95 2.73 14.49 -1.70
C THR A 95 2.57 14.38 -3.21
N PHE A 96 1.41 13.88 -3.67
CA PHE A 96 1.12 13.64 -5.09
C PHE A 96 0.13 14.64 -5.69
N ALA A 97 -0.23 15.73 -4.96
CA ALA A 97 -1.13 16.76 -5.46
C ALA A 97 -0.65 17.30 -6.82
N ASP A 98 -1.54 17.30 -7.81
CA ASP A 98 -1.30 17.83 -9.16
C ASP A 98 -0.09 17.20 -9.90
N LYS A 99 0.35 16.01 -9.48
CA LYS A 99 1.49 15.31 -10.08
C LYS A 99 1.06 14.00 -10.73
N GLU A 100 1.73 13.64 -11.82
CA GLU A 100 1.57 12.34 -12.44
C GLU A 100 2.26 11.26 -11.58
N VAL A 101 1.47 10.28 -11.13
CA VAL A 101 1.99 9.15 -10.33
C VAL A 101 2.43 8.05 -11.27
N SER A 102 3.67 7.63 -11.17
CA SER A 102 4.22 6.53 -11.98
C SER A 102 5.17 5.65 -11.18
N TYR A 103 5.53 4.49 -11.72
CA TYR A 103 6.48 3.60 -11.07
C TYR A 103 7.41 2.92 -12.07
N LYS A 104 8.62 2.57 -11.62
CA LYS A 104 9.60 1.81 -12.40
C LYS A 104 10.23 0.73 -11.55
N LYS A 105 10.65 -0.39 -12.15
CA LYS A 105 11.42 -1.42 -11.46
C LYS A 105 12.72 -0.82 -10.92
N LYS A 106 13.08 -1.13 -9.67
CA LYS A 106 14.32 -0.64 -9.07
C LYS A 106 15.49 -1.43 -9.63
N ALA A 107 16.34 -0.76 -10.42
CA ALA A 107 17.51 -1.41 -11.03
C ALA A 107 18.45 -1.97 -9.95
N GLY A 108 18.89 -3.21 -10.13
CA GLY A 108 19.81 -3.90 -9.23
C GLY A 108 19.15 -4.54 -7.99
N GLU A 109 17.90 -4.19 -7.66
CA GLU A 109 17.17 -4.76 -6.49
C GLU A 109 15.91 -5.53 -6.89
N TYR A 110 15.34 -5.24 -8.07
CA TYR A 110 14.17 -5.97 -8.55
C TYR A 110 14.53 -7.41 -8.92
N THR A 111 13.82 -8.37 -8.32
CA THR A 111 13.83 -9.77 -8.75
C THR A 111 12.39 -10.28 -8.89
N GLU A 112 12.18 -11.41 -9.59
CA GLU A 112 10.85 -12.00 -9.73
C GLU A 112 10.26 -12.50 -8.41
N ASN A 113 11.11 -12.87 -7.45
CA ASN A 113 10.69 -13.34 -6.13
C ASN A 113 10.64 -12.22 -5.09
N ASN A 114 11.27 -11.09 -5.37
CA ASN A 114 11.27 -9.90 -4.52
C ASN A 114 11.14 -8.65 -5.39
N PRO A 115 9.93 -8.35 -5.87
CA PRO A 115 9.69 -7.19 -6.72
C PRO A 115 9.83 -5.89 -5.92
N VAL A 116 10.81 -5.07 -6.29
CA VAL A 116 11.03 -3.74 -5.73
C VAL A 116 10.83 -2.70 -6.84
N TYR A 117 9.98 -1.72 -6.57
CA TYR A 117 9.67 -0.63 -7.46
C TYR A 117 10.05 0.70 -6.85
N ILE A 118 10.29 1.70 -7.68
CA ILE A 118 10.41 3.10 -7.28
C ILE A 118 9.15 3.81 -7.72
N LEU A 119 8.48 4.49 -6.79
CA LEU A 119 7.33 5.35 -7.02
C LEU A 119 7.83 6.77 -7.35
N TYR A 120 7.22 7.39 -8.34
CA TYR A 120 7.55 8.73 -8.81
C TYR A 120 6.31 9.64 -8.73
N ALA A 121 6.55 10.90 -8.39
CA ALA A 121 5.65 12.01 -8.64
C ALA A 121 6.31 12.88 -9.71
N ASP A 122 5.75 12.93 -10.90
CA ASP A 122 6.40 13.38 -12.12
C ASP A 122 7.72 12.63 -12.32
N ASP A 123 8.85 13.34 -12.44
CA ASP A 123 10.17 12.72 -12.56
C ASP A 123 10.91 12.55 -11.21
N LYS A 124 10.32 13.01 -10.10
CA LYS A 124 10.94 12.92 -8.79
C LYS A 124 10.66 11.57 -8.13
N LYS A 125 11.71 10.90 -7.70
CA LYS A 125 11.59 9.68 -6.89
C LYS A 125 11.03 10.02 -5.52
N ILE A 126 9.97 9.32 -5.10
CA ILE A 126 9.31 9.55 -3.81
C ILE A 126 9.54 8.40 -2.83
N ALA A 127 9.33 7.15 -3.27
CA ALA A 127 9.43 6.01 -2.38
C ALA A 127 9.93 4.75 -3.09
N ASN A 128 10.51 3.82 -2.33
CA ASN A 128 10.70 2.44 -2.74
C ASN A 128 9.51 1.61 -2.25
N VAL A 129 8.94 0.81 -3.13
CA VAL A 129 7.81 -0.07 -2.82
C VAL A 129 8.25 -1.51 -2.98
N THR A 130 8.18 -2.29 -1.91
CA THR A 130 8.50 -3.72 -1.93
C THR A 130 7.22 -4.53 -1.88
N LEU A 131 7.12 -5.54 -2.75
CA LEU A 131 6.01 -6.47 -2.77
C LEU A 131 6.44 -7.83 -2.26
N THR A 132 5.50 -8.56 -1.67
CA THR A 132 5.70 -9.95 -1.21
C THR A 132 4.58 -10.85 -1.70
N GLU A 133 4.85 -12.14 -1.77
CA GLU A 133 3.83 -13.12 -2.12
C GLU A 133 2.71 -13.14 -1.10
N LYS A 134 1.47 -13.15 -1.56
CA LYS A 134 0.28 -13.31 -0.72
C LYS A 134 -0.18 -14.76 -0.70
N LYS A 135 -0.50 -15.27 -1.87
CA LYS A 135 -1.00 -16.63 -2.13
C LYS A 135 -0.88 -16.94 -3.62
N LYS A 136 -1.17 -18.18 -3.98
CA LYS A 136 -1.36 -18.56 -5.39
C LYS A 136 -2.85 -18.60 -5.71
N ASN A 137 -3.22 -18.09 -6.89
CA ASN A 137 -4.59 -18.13 -7.38
C ASN A 137 -4.98 -19.55 -7.90
N ALA A 138 -6.19 -19.72 -8.44
CA ALA A 138 -6.71 -20.99 -8.92
C ALA A 138 -5.81 -21.64 -10.00
N HIS A 139 -5.15 -20.85 -10.83
CA HIS A 139 -4.21 -21.32 -11.86
C HIS A 139 -2.74 -21.36 -11.40
N LYS A 140 -2.49 -21.29 -10.07
CA LYS A 140 -1.16 -21.32 -9.42
C LYS A 140 -0.25 -20.12 -9.74
N PHE A 141 -0.79 -19.04 -10.28
CA PHE A 141 -0.05 -17.78 -10.39
C PHE A 141 0.02 -17.10 -9.04
N THR A 142 1.19 -16.52 -8.72
CA THR A 142 1.41 -15.79 -7.47
C THR A 142 0.58 -14.51 -7.46
N GLU A 143 -0.18 -14.27 -6.38
CA GLU A 143 -0.76 -12.97 -6.08
C GLU A 143 0.21 -12.20 -5.18
N TRP A 144 0.36 -10.91 -5.44
CA TRP A 144 1.27 -10.03 -4.71
C TRP A 144 0.51 -9.11 -3.76
N LYS A 145 1.13 -8.77 -2.65
CA LYS A 145 0.66 -7.74 -1.72
C LYS A 145 1.80 -6.79 -1.39
N LEU A 146 1.43 -5.60 -0.94
CA LEU A 146 2.36 -4.63 -0.42
C LEU A 146 3.05 -5.18 0.84
N ALA A 147 4.37 -5.10 0.88
CA ALA A 147 5.19 -5.47 2.04
C ALA A 147 5.68 -4.23 2.78
N SER A 148 6.17 -3.22 2.05
CA SER A 148 6.63 -1.97 2.64
C SER A 148 6.61 -0.84 1.61
N ILE A 149 6.49 0.38 2.11
CA ILE A 149 6.78 1.62 1.40
C ILE A 149 7.84 2.35 2.18
N ASP A 150 8.98 2.63 1.55
CA ASP A 150 10.11 3.32 2.16
C ASP A 150 10.39 4.61 1.39
N PHE A 151 10.25 5.74 2.05
CA PHE A 151 10.50 7.07 1.48
C PHE A 151 11.98 7.43 1.44
N ASN A 152 12.88 6.63 2.03
CA ASN A 152 14.32 6.78 1.91
C ASN A 152 14.82 6.28 0.53
N VAL A 153 14.62 7.07 -0.50
CA VAL A 153 14.96 6.68 -1.88
C VAL A 153 16.46 6.78 -2.18
N ASP A 154 17.15 7.70 -1.51
CA ASP A 154 18.59 7.89 -1.63
C ASP A 154 19.26 7.79 -0.25
N SER A 155 20.27 6.94 -0.14
CA SER A 155 21.06 6.77 1.10
C SER A 155 21.76 8.04 1.59
N LYS A 156 21.72 9.13 0.81
CA LYS A 156 22.26 10.44 1.13
C LYS A 156 21.25 11.41 1.75
N THR A 157 19.97 11.19 1.54
CA THR A 157 18.89 11.95 2.16
C THR A 157 18.23 11.03 3.18
N LYS A 158 18.72 11.05 4.41
CA LYS A 158 17.92 10.54 5.52
C LYS A 158 16.72 11.47 5.61
N ASN A 159 15.58 11.06 5.07
CA ASN A 159 14.32 11.71 5.37
C ASN A 159 14.04 11.42 6.84
N THR A 160 14.43 12.37 7.67
CA THR A 160 14.11 12.38 9.11
C THR A 160 12.66 12.78 9.36
N GLU A 161 11.91 13.06 8.30
CA GLU A 161 10.51 13.51 8.36
C GLU A 161 9.55 12.49 8.98
N HIS A 162 9.94 11.22 9.01
CA HIS A 162 9.09 10.12 9.50
C HIS A 162 9.61 9.50 10.81
N SER A 163 10.46 10.25 11.53
CA SER A 163 10.94 9.87 12.86
C SER A 163 10.78 11.01 13.83
N VAL A 164 10.37 10.71 15.04
CA VAL A 164 10.28 11.71 16.11
C VAL A 164 11.07 11.26 17.33
N LYS A 165 11.89 12.18 17.86
CA LYS A 165 12.58 12.02 19.13
C LYS A 165 11.93 12.95 20.14
N ILE A 166 11.38 12.38 21.21
CA ILE A 166 10.71 13.11 22.29
C ILE A 166 11.54 12.97 23.55
N THR A 167 11.79 14.08 24.23
CA THR A 167 12.40 14.08 25.56
C THR A 167 11.37 14.63 26.54
N ALA A 168 11.01 13.86 27.55
CA ALA A 168 9.95 14.20 28.50
C ALA A 168 10.32 13.78 29.92
N PRO A 169 9.89 14.53 30.95
CA PRO A 169 10.09 14.16 32.36
C PRO A 169 9.60 12.74 32.63
N LYS A 170 10.28 12.02 33.51
CA LYS A 170 9.85 10.67 33.90
C LYS A 170 8.40 10.69 34.41
N ASN A 171 7.65 9.66 34.01
CA ASN A 171 6.22 9.53 34.27
C ASN A 171 5.33 10.55 33.54
N SER A 172 5.82 11.18 32.47
CA SER A 172 4.96 11.93 31.56
C SER A 172 4.09 10.97 30.72
N GLU A 173 2.87 11.42 30.42
CA GLU A 173 2.07 10.79 29.38
C GLU A 173 2.44 11.40 28.03
N VAL A 174 2.93 10.56 27.14
CA VAL A 174 3.28 10.95 25.78
C VAL A 174 2.24 10.35 24.82
N THR A 175 1.67 11.19 23.97
CA THR A 175 0.77 10.73 22.90
C THR A 175 1.28 11.19 21.56
N ILE A 176 1.10 10.32 20.56
CA ILE A 176 1.38 10.61 19.15
C ILE A 176 0.09 10.36 18.37
N ASN A 177 -0.38 11.37 17.65
CA ASN A 177 -1.66 11.33 16.92
C ASN A 177 -2.83 10.84 17.79
N GLY A 178 -2.81 11.19 19.09
CA GLY A 178 -3.82 10.78 20.08
C GLY A 178 -3.65 9.36 20.63
N VAL A 179 -2.64 8.60 20.22
CA VAL A 179 -2.33 7.26 20.73
C VAL A 179 -1.25 7.36 21.80
N ASN A 180 -1.47 6.72 22.96
CA ASN A 180 -0.48 6.71 24.03
C ASN A 180 0.77 5.92 23.63
N VAL A 181 1.94 6.51 23.88
CA VAL A 181 3.24 5.88 23.63
C VAL A 181 3.64 5.03 24.83
N SER A 182 3.87 3.74 24.60
CA SER A 182 4.33 2.78 25.61
C SER A 182 5.76 3.10 26.06
N SER A 183 6.10 2.71 27.29
CA SER A 183 7.48 2.76 27.81
C SER A 183 8.48 1.92 26.98
N ASP A 184 8.01 1.00 26.15
CA ASP A 184 8.86 0.20 25.27
C ASP A 184 9.59 1.04 24.22
N TYR A 185 9.09 2.26 23.95
CA TYR A 185 9.71 3.22 23.04
C TYR A 185 10.77 4.11 23.70
N ILE A 186 11.02 3.94 25.02
CA ILE A 186 12.10 4.64 25.73
C ILE A 186 13.43 4.02 25.32
N THR A 187 14.26 4.81 24.67
CA THR A 187 15.57 4.39 24.16
C THR A 187 16.75 4.83 25.03
N GLY A 188 16.49 5.71 26.01
CA GLY A 188 17.52 6.24 26.91
C GLY A 188 17.00 7.31 27.84
N GLU A 189 17.93 7.93 28.55
CA GLU A 189 17.67 9.04 29.47
C GLU A 189 18.49 10.25 29.03
N ALA A 190 18.00 11.46 29.30
CA ALA A 190 18.68 12.71 29.05
C ALA A 190 18.74 13.55 30.33
N ASP A 191 19.85 14.22 30.57
CA ASP A 191 19.99 15.17 31.67
C ASP A 191 19.15 16.42 31.43
N VAL A 192 18.42 16.86 32.44
CA VAL A 192 17.67 18.11 32.37
C VAL A 192 18.66 19.29 32.24
N SER A 193 18.58 20.02 31.13
CA SER A 193 19.58 21.06 30.77
C SER A 193 19.74 22.15 31.80
N LEU A 194 18.68 22.48 32.53
CA LEU A 194 18.71 23.46 33.63
C LEU A 194 19.53 22.99 34.84
N CYS A 195 19.74 21.70 35.01
CA CYS A 195 20.44 21.10 36.15
C CYS A 195 21.92 20.81 35.87
N LYS A 196 22.43 21.09 34.67
CA LYS A 196 23.79 20.77 34.24
C LYS A 196 24.90 21.27 35.18
N HIS A 197 24.68 22.39 35.90
CA HIS A 197 25.65 22.99 36.78
C HIS A 197 25.52 22.59 38.24
N VAL A 198 24.49 21.83 38.61
CA VAL A 198 24.27 21.38 40.01
C VAL A 198 24.49 19.87 40.17
N GLY A 199 24.71 19.13 39.07
CA GLY A 199 24.87 17.67 39.09
C GLY A 199 26.05 17.14 39.92
N ASP A 200 27.06 17.98 40.17
CA ASP A 200 28.19 17.62 41.02
C ASP A 200 27.85 17.61 42.55
N TYR A 201 26.70 18.15 42.92
CA TYR A 201 26.30 18.35 44.32
C TYR A 201 24.99 17.67 44.69
N VAL A 202 24.14 17.39 43.72
CA VAL A 202 22.79 16.84 43.94
C VAL A 202 22.45 15.87 42.81
N THR A 203 21.73 14.80 43.13
CA THR A 203 21.13 13.92 42.09
C THR A 203 20.13 14.74 41.26
N THR A 204 20.47 14.97 39.99
CA THR A 204 19.63 15.74 39.09
C THR A 204 18.52 14.84 38.51
N PRO A 205 17.32 15.38 38.27
CA PRO A 205 16.28 14.66 37.55
C PRO A 205 16.75 14.39 36.12
N VAL A 206 16.31 13.25 35.58
CA VAL A 206 16.55 12.86 34.19
C VAL A 206 15.22 12.71 33.46
N ASP A 207 15.23 13.02 32.18
CA ASP A 207 14.09 12.88 31.26
C ASP A 207 14.20 11.56 30.49
N ASP A 208 13.07 10.97 30.20
CA ASP A 208 13.00 9.80 29.32
C ASP A 208 13.07 10.25 27.84
N VAL A 209 13.83 9.51 27.04
CA VAL A 209 14.00 9.76 25.61
C VAL A 209 13.26 8.68 24.81
N TYR A 210 12.24 9.09 24.10
CA TYR A 210 11.48 8.24 23.17
C TYR A 210 12.01 8.43 21.75
N ASN A 211 12.06 7.34 20.98
CA ASN A 211 12.46 7.38 19.57
C ASN A 211 11.50 6.51 18.75
N ILE A 212 10.69 7.16 17.94
CA ILE A 212 9.69 6.54 17.10
C ILE A 212 10.04 6.80 15.63
N ASN A 213 10.10 5.74 14.83
CA ASN A 213 10.50 5.77 13.43
C ASN A 213 9.46 5.08 12.56
N GLY A 214 9.51 5.34 11.24
CA GLY A 214 8.75 4.59 10.25
C GLY A 214 7.31 5.09 10.04
N MET A 215 7.01 6.34 10.40
CA MET A 215 5.73 6.98 10.10
C MET A 215 5.69 7.54 8.68
N PHE A 216 4.52 7.53 8.06
CA PHE A 216 4.29 8.12 6.72
C PHE A 216 4.22 9.65 6.78
N ALA A 217 3.61 10.21 7.82
CA ALA A 217 3.41 11.64 7.97
C ALA A 217 4.08 12.17 9.24
N LYS A 218 4.32 13.50 9.29
CA LYS A 218 4.79 14.18 10.50
C LYS A 218 3.73 14.06 11.59
N PRO A 219 4.06 13.50 12.77
CA PRO A 219 3.07 13.24 13.80
C PRO A 219 2.76 14.49 14.65
N GLU A 220 1.53 14.56 15.15
CA GLU A 220 1.17 15.44 16.25
C GLU A 220 1.63 14.80 17.57
N VAL A 221 2.50 15.49 18.31
CA VAL A 221 3.01 15.02 19.61
C VAL A 221 2.41 15.83 20.74
N LYS A 222 1.89 15.17 21.77
CA LYS A 222 1.47 15.81 23.02
C LYS A 222 2.17 15.16 24.20
N VAL A 223 2.68 15.98 25.11
CA VAL A 223 3.30 15.53 26.34
C VAL A 223 2.57 16.19 27.51
N THR A 224 2.06 15.36 28.43
CA THR A 224 1.41 15.84 29.66
C THR A 224 2.13 15.29 30.90
N TYR A 225 2.25 16.09 31.92
CA TYR A 225 2.83 15.72 33.20
C TYR A 225 1.93 16.18 34.35
N ASN A 226 1.52 15.26 35.23
CA ASN A 226 0.58 15.52 36.31
C ASN A 226 -0.70 16.26 35.85
N GLY A 227 -1.22 15.92 34.65
CA GLY A 227 -2.42 16.53 34.08
C GLY A 227 -2.19 17.92 33.45
N CYS A 228 -0.95 18.46 33.47
CA CYS A 228 -0.59 19.70 32.80
C CYS A 228 0.04 19.40 31.45
N LEU A 229 -0.44 20.08 30.41
CA LEU A 229 0.16 20.02 29.07
C LEU A 229 1.53 20.74 29.09
N LEU A 230 2.60 20.00 28.81
CA LEU A 230 3.95 20.56 28.74
C LEU A 230 4.32 20.99 27.33
N TYR A 231 3.88 20.22 26.32
CA TYR A 231 4.29 20.40 24.93
C TYR A 231 3.27 19.87 23.97
N THR A 232 3.01 20.62 22.91
CA THR A 232 2.35 20.16 21.68
C THR A 232 3.21 20.57 20.51
N SER A 233 3.63 19.64 19.65
CA SER A 233 4.15 20.01 18.35
C SER A 233 2.98 20.00 17.38
N ASP A 234 2.52 21.16 16.99
CA ASP A 234 1.72 21.28 15.78
C ASP A 234 2.62 21.04 14.56
N ALA A 235 2.09 20.36 13.57
CA ALA A 235 2.79 20.05 12.32
C ALA A 235 3.15 21.30 11.47
N ALA A 236 2.97 22.50 12.01
CA ALA A 236 3.07 23.77 11.30
C ALA A 236 4.37 24.55 11.52
N ASP A 237 5.26 24.14 12.43
CA ASP A 237 6.49 24.89 12.71
C ASP A 237 7.75 24.10 12.32
N GLU A 238 8.15 24.22 11.06
CA GLU A 238 9.43 24.66 10.47
C GLU A 238 9.42 24.45 8.95
#